data_05f1078d9c8cb4394be41d3d8de69c0b
#
_entry.id   05f1078d9c8cb4394be41d3d8de69c0b
#
_cell.length_a   1.000
_cell.length_b   1.000
_cell.length_c   1.000
_cell.angle_alpha   90.00
_cell.angle_beta   90.00
_cell.angle_gamma   90.00
#
_symmetry.space_group_name_H-M   'P 1'
#
loop_
_entity.id
_entity.type
_entity.pdbx_description
1 polymer ?
#
loop_
_entity_poly.entity_id
_entity_poly.type
_entity_poly.pdbx_seq_one_letter_code
_entity_poly.pdbx_strand_id
1 'polypeptide(L)'
;MIALLLVTRIPHVSRILADPGTPARLALPHSLRVVGVSFLIVMALGHLPAAFAMSAGLGDIAIGVAAPFVALQLARGTGRAEAVVFNVLGILDLVVAGILGFLLFRLVEVTPSTAPLFVLPLALIPTVAVPLAITLHIVSLGRLRTTAKAEEDHGGHLQAAS
;
A
#
# COMPACT_ATOMS: atom_id res chain seq x y z
N MET A 1 3.66 -12.93 0.51
CA MET A 1 2.32 -12.40 0.22
C MET A 1 1.21 -13.42 0.49
N ILE A 2 1.18 -14.61 -0.12
CA ILE A 2 0.13 -15.62 0.11
C ILE A 2 -0.03 -15.97 1.59
N ALA A 3 1.06 -16.24 2.31
CA ALA A 3 1.03 -16.52 3.74
C ALA A 3 0.41 -15.38 4.56
N LEU A 4 0.72 -14.12 4.24
CA LEU A 4 0.15 -12.95 4.91
C LEU A 4 -1.38 -12.84 4.66
N LEU A 5 -1.83 -13.14 3.45
CA LEU A 5 -3.27 -13.17 3.14
C LEU A 5 -3.98 -14.33 3.84
N LEU A 6 -3.32 -15.49 4.00
CA LEU A 6 -3.89 -16.61 4.74
C LEU A 6 -4.05 -16.30 6.24
N VAL A 7 -3.11 -15.57 6.83
CA VAL A 7 -3.21 -15.11 8.23
C VAL A 7 -4.47 -14.28 8.47
N THR A 8 -4.91 -13.47 7.50
CA THR A 8 -6.14 -12.67 7.64
C THR A 8 -7.42 -13.52 7.70
N ARG A 9 -7.34 -14.81 7.33
CA ARG A 9 -8.46 -15.75 7.40
C ARG A 9 -8.56 -16.48 8.73
N ILE A 10 -7.57 -16.36 9.62
CA ILE A 10 -7.61 -16.94 10.97
C ILE A 10 -8.78 -16.28 11.73
N PRO A 11 -9.65 -17.07 12.43
CA PRO A 11 -10.87 -16.53 13.05
C PRO A 11 -10.63 -15.37 14.02
N HIS A 12 -9.54 -15.40 14.76
CA HIS A 12 -9.17 -14.32 15.67
C HIS A 12 -8.80 -13.04 14.92
N VAL A 13 -7.97 -13.15 13.86
CA VAL A 13 -7.55 -12.02 13.02
C VAL A 13 -8.73 -11.46 12.24
N SER A 14 -9.58 -12.32 11.69
CA SER A 14 -10.77 -11.89 10.94
C SER A 14 -11.75 -11.11 11.79
N ARG A 15 -11.90 -11.43 13.09
CA ARG A 15 -12.73 -10.65 14.04
C ARG A 15 -12.15 -9.25 14.29
N ILE A 16 -10.85 -9.14 14.51
CA ILE A 16 -10.17 -7.84 14.68
C ILE A 16 -10.34 -7.00 13.39
N LEU A 17 -10.18 -7.64 12.24
CA LEU A 17 -10.35 -6.98 10.96
C LEU A 17 -11.83 -6.62 10.65
N ALA A 18 -12.81 -7.20 11.31
CA ALA A 18 -14.23 -6.90 11.12
C ALA A 18 -14.67 -5.57 11.77
N ASP A 19 -13.84 -4.97 12.62
CA ASP A 19 -14.10 -3.66 13.23
C ASP A 19 -14.31 -2.59 12.14
N PRO A 20 -15.34 -1.75 12.20
CA PRO A 20 -15.59 -0.66 11.25
C PRO A 20 -14.42 0.33 11.13
N GLY A 21 -13.64 0.52 12.17
CA GLY A 21 -12.43 1.36 12.16
C GLY A 21 -11.21 0.73 11.49
N THR A 22 -11.29 -0.54 11.07
CA THR A 22 -10.15 -1.25 10.48
C THR A 22 -9.56 -0.57 9.24
N PRO A 23 -10.36 -0.09 8.23
CA PRO A 23 -9.77 0.58 7.08
C PRO A 23 -8.92 1.81 7.44
N ALA A 24 -9.35 2.61 8.42
CA ALA A 24 -8.59 3.75 8.92
C ALA A 24 -7.26 3.30 9.56
N ARG A 25 -7.31 2.26 10.40
CA ARG A 25 -6.11 1.70 11.05
C ARG A 25 -5.14 1.07 10.06
N LEU A 26 -5.64 0.46 8.97
CA LEU A 26 -4.81 -0.14 7.92
C LEU A 26 -4.14 0.91 7.01
N ALA A 27 -4.68 2.13 6.94
CA ALA A 27 -4.06 3.22 6.19
C ALA A 27 -2.81 3.78 6.90
N LEU A 28 -2.82 3.88 8.24
CA LEU A 28 -1.76 4.50 9.02
C LEU A 28 -0.34 3.92 8.80
N PRO A 29 -0.13 2.59 8.74
CA PRO A 29 1.21 2.03 8.51
C PRO A 29 1.86 2.52 7.20
N HIS A 30 1.06 2.90 6.20
CA HIS A 30 1.58 3.44 4.95
C HIS A 30 2.24 4.80 5.11
N SER A 31 2.04 5.52 6.23
CA SER A 31 2.79 6.74 6.54
C SER A 31 4.31 6.51 6.61
N LEU A 32 4.73 5.28 6.95
CA LEU A 32 6.15 4.91 6.95
C LEU A 32 6.76 4.93 5.56
N ARG A 33 5.96 4.96 4.49
CA ARG A 33 6.45 5.03 3.11
C ARG A 33 7.13 6.37 2.77
N VAL A 34 6.99 7.41 3.61
CA VAL A 34 7.81 8.64 3.47
C VAL A 34 9.31 8.34 3.52
N VAL A 35 9.71 7.18 4.07
CA VAL A 35 11.10 6.68 4.01
C VAL A 35 11.58 6.46 2.56
N GLY A 36 10.67 6.42 1.57
CA GLY A 36 10.99 6.45 0.14
C GLY A 36 11.89 7.62 -0.27
N VAL A 37 11.96 8.70 0.52
CA VAL A 37 12.96 9.76 0.37
C VAL A 37 14.38 9.21 0.35
N SER A 38 14.65 8.09 1.02
CA SER A 38 15.97 7.44 1.02
C SER A 38 16.40 7.01 -0.39
N PHE A 39 15.48 6.61 -1.27
CA PHE A 39 15.81 6.29 -2.66
C PHE A 39 16.32 7.51 -3.41
N LEU A 40 15.73 8.69 -3.17
CA LEU A 40 16.15 9.94 -3.78
C LEU A 40 17.54 10.36 -3.26
N ILE A 41 17.81 10.16 -1.97
CA ILE A 41 19.10 10.43 -1.37
C ILE A 41 20.17 9.50 -1.98
N VAL A 42 19.90 8.20 -2.05
CA VAL A 42 20.85 7.21 -2.61
C VAL A 42 21.09 7.47 -4.11
N MET A 43 20.08 7.93 -4.84
CA MET A 43 20.21 8.40 -6.21
C MET A 43 21.13 9.63 -6.30
N ALA A 44 20.90 10.63 -5.45
CA ALA A 44 21.74 11.85 -5.42
C ALA A 44 23.20 11.56 -5.10
N LEU A 45 23.47 10.49 -4.35
CA LEU A 45 24.81 9.98 -4.07
C LEU A 45 25.38 9.13 -5.22
N GLY A 46 24.66 8.97 -6.33
CA GLY A 46 25.13 8.23 -7.50
C GLY A 46 25.05 6.70 -7.38
N HIS A 47 24.25 6.15 -6.45
CA HIS A 47 24.17 4.72 -6.19
C HIS A 47 22.88 4.04 -6.68
N LEU A 48 21.90 4.80 -7.17
CA LEU A 48 20.67 4.25 -7.77
C LEU A 48 20.33 4.96 -9.09
N PRO A 49 19.75 4.24 -10.07
CA PRO A 49 19.28 4.85 -11.31
C PRO A 49 18.13 5.81 -11.05
N ALA A 50 18.14 6.98 -11.72
CA ALA A 50 17.09 7.98 -11.56
C ALA A 50 15.70 7.45 -11.94
N ALA A 51 15.61 6.62 -12.99
CA ALA A 51 14.34 6.01 -13.41
C ALA A 51 13.67 5.21 -12.30
N PHE A 52 14.43 4.44 -11.51
CA PHE A 52 13.90 3.71 -10.36
C PHE A 52 13.62 4.65 -9.19
N ALA A 53 14.65 5.43 -8.78
CA ALA A 53 14.58 6.20 -7.54
C ALA A 53 13.51 7.30 -7.57
N MET A 54 13.34 7.98 -8.71
CA MET A 54 12.28 8.99 -8.87
C MET A 54 10.89 8.34 -8.84
N SER A 55 10.69 7.25 -9.58
CA SER A 55 9.39 6.55 -9.60
C SER A 55 9.04 6.00 -8.23
N ALA A 56 9.88 5.14 -7.65
CA ALA A 56 9.61 4.50 -6.37
C ALA A 56 9.62 5.50 -5.20
N GLY A 57 10.60 6.43 -5.17
CA GLY A 57 10.74 7.39 -4.07
C GLY A 57 9.59 8.40 -4.02
N LEU A 58 9.20 9.00 -5.14
CA LEU A 58 8.09 9.97 -5.17
C LEU A 58 6.75 9.30 -4.94
N GLY A 59 6.52 8.10 -5.49
CA GLY A 59 5.32 7.31 -5.25
C GLY A 59 5.18 6.94 -3.78
N ASP A 60 6.23 6.43 -3.16
CA ASP A 60 6.27 6.12 -1.73
C ASP A 60 5.98 7.35 -0.87
N ILE A 61 6.61 8.49 -1.15
CA ILE A 61 6.36 9.75 -0.43
C ILE A 61 4.91 10.19 -0.59
N ALA A 62 4.36 10.16 -1.81
CA ALA A 62 2.99 10.59 -2.07
C ALA A 62 1.98 9.74 -1.30
N ILE A 63 2.11 8.42 -1.33
CA ILE A 63 1.26 7.49 -0.56
C ILE A 63 1.49 7.68 0.94
N GLY A 64 2.74 7.83 1.38
CA GLY A 64 3.07 8.05 2.79
C GLY A 64 2.45 9.30 3.38
N VAL A 65 2.48 10.40 2.63
CA VAL A 65 1.86 11.68 3.03
C VAL A 65 0.33 11.59 2.98
N ALA A 66 -0.25 10.92 1.98
CA ALA A 66 -1.70 10.76 1.87
C ALA A 66 -2.30 9.89 2.97
N ALA A 67 -1.56 8.91 3.50
CA ALA A 67 -2.03 7.91 4.45
C ALA A 67 -2.74 8.48 5.69
N PRO A 68 -2.18 9.45 6.44
CA PRO A 68 -2.85 10.00 7.63
C PRO A 68 -4.13 10.78 7.28
N PHE A 69 -4.20 11.44 6.12
CA PHE A 69 -5.39 12.16 5.68
C PHE A 69 -6.52 11.18 5.35
N VAL A 70 -6.21 10.10 4.62
CA VAL A 70 -7.17 9.03 4.31
C VAL A 70 -7.65 8.35 5.58
N ALA A 71 -6.75 8.03 6.51
CA ALA A 71 -7.10 7.44 7.79
C ALA A 71 -8.05 8.34 8.59
N LEU A 72 -7.81 9.65 8.62
CA LEU A 72 -8.65 10.62 9.32
C LEU A 72 -10.05 10.74 8.69
N GLN A 73 -10.15 10.78 7.36
CA GLN A 73 -11.43 10.80 6.66
C GLN A 73 -12.26 9.54 6.95
N LEU A 74 -11.62 8.37 6.86
CA LEU A 74 -12.28 7.10 7.18
C LEU A 74 -12.72 7.03 8.65
N ALA A 75 -11.92 7.54 9.59
CA ALA A 75 -12.29 7.60 11.00
C ALA A 75 -13.50 8.51 11.27
N ARG A 76 -13.75 9.50 10.39
CA ARG A 76 -14.94 10.38 10.42
C ARG A 76 -16.13 9.80 9.66
N GLY A 77 -16.04 8.57 9.13
CA GLY A 77 -17.09 7.94 8.32
C GLY A 77 -17.22 8.53 6.91
N THR A 78 -16.20 9.21 6.41
CA THR A 78 -16.16 9.85 5.08
C THR A 78 -14.96 9.35 4.27
N GLY A 79 -14.79 9.83 3.03
CA GLY A 79 -13.58 9.60 2.26
C GLY A 79 -13.41 8.17 1.73
N ARG A 80 -14.52 7.44 1.50
CA ARG A 80 -14.45 6.06 1.03
C ARG A 80 -13.91 5.93 -0.38
N ALA A 81 -14.33 6.81 -1.29
CA ALA A 81 -13.84 6.82 -2.67
C ALA A 81 -12.34 7.13 -2.71
N GLU A 82 -11.91 8.12 -1.93
CA GLU A 82 -10.51 8.51 -1.76
C GLU A 82 -9.68 7.36 -1.18
N ALA A 83 -10.23 6.62 -0.23
CA ALA A 83 -9.57 5.44 0.33
C ALA A 83 -9.43 4.31 -0.70
N VAL A 84 -10.40 4.11 -1.58
CA VAL A 84 -10.28 3.14 -2.69
C VAL A 84 -9.17 3.58 -3.64
N VAL A 85 -9.17 4.85 -4.08
CA VAL A 85 -8.13 5.40 -4.95
C VAL A 85 -6.75 5.28 -4.31
N PHE A 86 -6.61 5.66 -3.03
CA PHE A 86 -5.38 5.53 -2.25
C PHE A 86 -4.85 4.09 -2.27
N ASN A 87 -5.71 3.10 -2.00
CA ASN A 87 -5.28 1.70 -1.96
C ASN A 87 -4.88 1.19 -3.36
N VAL A 88 -5.63 1.56 -4.41
CA VAL A 88 -5.31 1.17 -5.80
C VAL A 88 -3.99 1.79 -6.25
N LEU A 89 -3.81 3.09 -6.04
CA LEU A 89 -2.57 3.79 -6.38
C LEU A 89 -1.37 3.25 -5.57
N GLY A 90 -1.57 2.92 -4.28
CA GLY A 90 -0.54 2.35 -3.45
C GLY A 90 -0.07 0.97 -3.92
N ILE A 91 -1.00 0.12 -4.39
CA ILE A 91 -0.64 -1.17 -5.01
C ILE A 91 0.09 -0.94 -6.34
N LEU A 92 -0.44 -0.06 -7.18
CA LEU A 92 0.13 0.22 -8.50
C LEU A 92 1.58 0.73 -8.38
N ASP A 93 1.82 1.65 -7.46
CA ASP A 93 3.15 2.19 -7.18
C ASP A 93 4.15 1.09 -6.79
N LEU A 94 3.77 0.22 -5.86
CA LEU A 94 4.61 -0.90 -5.43
C LEU A 94 4.88 -1.92 -6.55
N VAL A 95 3.90 -2.17 -7.42
CA VAL A 95 4.05 -3.06 -8.58
C VAL A 95 5.00 -2.42 -9.59
N VAL A 96 4.82 -1.13 -9.91
CA VAL A 96 5.70 -0.40 -10.84
C VAL A 96 7.13 -0.35 -10.30
N ALA A 97 7.32 -0.01 -9.02
CA ALA A 97 8.63 -0.01 -8.38
C ALA A 97 9.31 -1.39 -8.44
N GLY A 98 8.56 -2.47 -8.17
CA GLY A 98 9.06 -3.84 -8.25
C GLY A 98 9.48 -4.23 -9.67
N ILE A 99 8.65 -3.91 -10.66
CA ILE A 99 8.96 -4.17 -12.09
C ILE A 99 10.20 -3.38 -12.52
N LEU A 100 10.24 -2.08 -12.26
CA LEU A 100 11.38 -1.23 -12.62
C LEU A 100 12.67 -1.69 -11.92
N GLY A 101 12.60 -2.00 -10.63
CA GLY A 101 13.74 -2.50 -9.87
C GLY A 101 14.32 -3.78 -10.47
N PHE A 102 13.44 -4.72 -10.86
CA PHE A 102 13.85 -5.98 -11.48
C PHE A 102 14.38 -5.79 -12.91
N LEU A 103 13.68 -5.00 -13.75
CA LEU A 103 14.10 -4.77 -15.14
C LEU A 103 15.47 -4.10 -15.21
N LEU A 104 15.69 -3.05 -14.39
CA LEU A 104 16.96 -2.32 -14.34
C LEU A 104 18.10 -3.12 -13.69
N PHE A 105 17.77 -4.19 -12.98
CA PHE A 105 18.76 -5.13 -12.46
C PHE A 105 19.18 -6.18 -13.46
N ARG A 106 18.20 -6.72 -14.23
CA ARG A 106 18.39 -7.95 -15.00
C ARG A 106 18.48 -7.76 -16.52
N LEU A 107 17.81 -6.76 -17.07
CA LEU A 107 17.59 -6.65 -18.51
C LEU A 107 18.20 -5.38 -19.12
N VAL A 108 18.55 -4.41 -18.32
CA VAL A 108 19.10 -3.14 -18.78
C VAL A 108 20.45 -2.87 -18.10
N GLU A 109 21.51 -2.79 -18.90
CA GLU A 109 22.82 -2.39 -18.41
C GLU A 109 22.84 -0.88 -18.16
N VAL A 110 22.45 -0.47 -16.95
CA VAL A 110 22.50 0.92 -16.50
C VAL A 110 23.51 1.08 -15.39
N THR A 111 24.19 2.21 -15.39
CA THR A 111 25.11 2.59 -14.32
C THR A 111 24.65 3.93 -13.75
N PRO A 112 24.36 4.00 -12.44
CA PRO A 112 24.35 2.91 -11.45
C PRO A 112 23.21 1.92 -11.66
N SER A 113 23.38 0.67 -11.17
CA SER A 113 22.35 -0.37 -11.26
C SER A 113 21.45 -0.40 -10.00
N THR A 114 20.36 -1.19 -10.05
CA THR A 114 19.51 -1.46 -8.87
C THR A 114 20.02 -2.61 -7.99
N ALA A 115 21.23 -3.13 -8.24
CA ALA A 115 21.83 -4.21 -7.46
C ALA A 115 21.80 -3.99 -5.93
N PRO A 116 22.01 -2.76 -5.39
CA PRO A 116 21.93 -2.52 -3.95
C PRO A 116 20.60 -2.91 -3.31
N LEU A 117 19.49 -2.92 -4.07
CA LEU A 117 18.17 -3.32 -3.57
C LEU A 117 18.06 -4.82 -3.27
N PHE A 118 19.01 -5.63 -3.74
CA PHE A 118 19.04 -7.08 -3.54
C PHE A 118 20.07 -7.53 -2.50
N VAL A 119 20.70 -6.58 -1.81
CA VAL A 119 21.66 -6.82 -0.73
C VAL A 119 21.13 -6.21 0.58
N LEU A 120 21.36 -6.90 1.71
CA LEU A 120 20.97 -6.36 3.02
C LEU A 120 21.73 -5.05 3.33
N PRO A 121 21.08 -4.07 3.97
CA PRO A 121 19.73 -4.11 4.54
C PRO A 121 18.60 -3.78 3.53
N LEU A 122 18.92 -3.22 2.34
CA LEU A 122 17.91 -2.75 1.38
C LEU A 122 17.03 -3.87 0.82
N ALA A 123 17.53 -5.11 0.77
CA ALA A 123 16.75 -6.29 0.35
C ALA A 123 15.49 -6.54 1.20
N LEU A 124 15.41 -5.99 2.42
CA LEU A 124 14.21 -6.07 3.25
C LEU A 124 13.03 -5.29 2.65
N ILE A 125 13.30 -4.28 1.81
CA ILE A 125 12.25 -3.50 1.18
C ILE A 125 11.45 -4.38 0.21
N PRO A 126 12.03 -4.97 -0.86
CA PRO A 126 11.28 -5.77 -1.80
C PRO A 126 10.81 -7.12 -1.22
N THR A 127 11.49 -7.68 -0.22
CA THR A 127 11.17 -9.01 0.31
C THR A 127 10.18 -9.00 1.47
N VAL A 128 10.14 -7.94 2.27
CA VAL A 128 9.28 -7.83 3.46
C VAL A 128 8.33 -6.65 3.36
N ALA A 129 8.85 -5.43 3.18
CA ALA A 129 8.03 -4.22 3.25
C ALA A 129 6.99 -4.15 2.11
N VAL A 130 7.39 -4.44 0.87
CA VAL A 130 6.49 -4.42 -0.29
C VAL A 130 5.38 -5.47 -0.18
N PRO A 131 5.63 -6.77 0.08
CA PRO A 131 4.56 -7.75 0.28
C PRO A 131 3.62 -7.40 1.44
N LEU A 132 4.15 -6.86 2.54
CA LEU A 132 3.33 -6.43 3.67
C LEU A 132 2.42 -5.26 3.27
N ALA A 133 2.97 -4.21 2.64
CA ALA A 133 2.21 -3.05 2.22
C ALA A 133 1.10 -3.42 1.20
N ILE A 134 1.40 -4.26 0.20
CA ILE A 134 0.39 -4.76 -0.75
C ILE A 134 -0.71 -5.52 0.00
N THR A 135 -0.36 -6.36 0.97
CA THR A 135 -1.35 -7.11 1.76
C THR A 135 -2.26 -6.16 2.54
N LEU A 136 -1.73 -5.11 3.16
CA LEU A 136 -2.53 -4.11 3.89
C LEU A 136 -3.50 -3.37 2.95
N HIS A 137 -3.05 -2.98 1.75
CA HIS A 137 -3.92 -2.37 0.74
C HIS A 137 -5.04 -3.30 0.29
N ILE A 138 -4.73 -4.58 0.00
CA ILE A 138 -5.74 -5.59 -0.42
C ILE A 138 -6.77 -5.81 0.68
N VAL A 139 -6.35 -5.95 1.93
CA VAL A 139 -7.26 -6.15 3.07
C VAL A 139 -8.13 -4.92 3.28
N SER A 140 -7.56 -3.71 3.17
CA SER A 140 -8.31 -2.45 3.25
C SER A 140 -9.40 -2.36 2.17
N LEU A 141 -9.06 -2.65 0.90
CA LEU A 141 -10.03 -2.69 -0.20
C LEU A 141 -11.16 -3.72 0.04
N GLY A 142 -10.82 -4.89 0.54
CA GLY A 142 -11.80 -5.92 0.89
C GLY A 142 -12.79 -5.42 1.94
N ARG A 143 -12.32 -4.72 2.97
CA ARG A 143 -13.17 -4.16 4.03
C ARG A 143 -14.04 -3.01 3.54
N LEU A 144 -13.50 -2.12 2.74
CA LEU A 144 -14.28 -1.04 2.13
C LEU A 144 -15.44 -1.57 1.29
N ARG A 145 -15.27 -2.69 0.56
CA ARG A 145 -16.34 -3.32 -0.22
C ARG A 145 -17.44 -3.93 0.64
N THR A 146 -17.07 -4.63 1.71
CA THR A 146 -18.06 -5.28 2.60
C THR A 146 -18.93 -4.29 3.34
N THR A 147 -18.37 -3.16 3.76
CA THR A 147 -19.13 -2.08 4.42
C THR A 147 -20.17 -1.47 3.48
N ALA A 148 -19.84 -1.25 2.17
CA ALA A 148 -20.79 -0.74 1.18
C ALA A 148 -22.01 -1.64 1.04
N LYS A 149 -21.74 -2.92 0.88
CA LYS A 149 -22.82 -3.87 0.65
C LYS A 149 -23.78 -3.93 1.83
N ALA A 150 -23.26 -3.83 3.06
CA ALA A 150 -24.09 -3.82 4.26
C ALA A 150 -24.99 -2.56 4.35
N GLU A 151 -24.48 -1.41 3.91
CA GLU A 151 -25.24 -0.15 3.86
C GLU A 151 -26.35 -0.20 2.80
N GLU A 152 -26.07 -0.75 1.62
CA GLU A 152 -27.04 -0.93 0.54
C GLU A 152 -28.18 -1.89 0.95
N ASP A 153 -27.84 -3.03 1.55
CA ASP A 153 -28.81 -4.01 2.03
C ASP A 153 -29.74 -3.42 3.11
N HIS A 154 -29.18 -2.61 4.02
CA HIS A 154 -29.97 -1.97 5.08
C HIS A 154 -30.90 -0.87 4.54
N GLY A 155 -30.42 -0.05 3.61
CA GLY A 155 -31.22 0.98 2.94
C GLY A 155 -32.35 0.40 2.10
N GLY A 156 -32.13 -0.71 1.40
CA GLY A 156 -33.13 -1.41 0.63
C GLY A 156 -34.27 -1.97 1.48
N HIS A 157 -33.96 -2.50 2.66
CA HIS A 157 -34.99 -3.00 3.59
C HIS A 157 -35.87 -1.89 4.16
N LEU A 158 -35.36 -0.70 4.42
CA LEU A 158 -36.11 0.45 4.92
C LEU A 158 -37.07 1.01 3.85
N GLN A 159 -36.65 1.03 2.58
CA GLN A 159 -37.49 1.47 1.46
C GLN A 159 -38.61 0.46 1.11
N ALA A 160 -38.40 -0.84 1.33
CA ALA A 160 -39.42 -1.87 1.07
C ALA A 160 -40.49 -1.95 2.18
N ALA A 161 -40.24 -1.32 3.34
CA ALA A 161 -41.15 -1.32 4.50
C ALA A 161 -42.00 -0.03 4.61
N SER A 162 -41.76 0.96 3.72
CA SER A 162 -42.55 2.20 3.60
C SER A 162 -43.59 2.11 2.48
#